data_705c9e5cef4779e3fcfd6fd99722ba5a
#
_entry.id   705c9e5cef4779e3fcfd6fd99722ba5a
#
_cell.length_a   1.000
_cell.length_b   1.000
_cell.length_c   1.000
_cell.angle_alpha   90.00
_cell.angle_beta   90.00
_cell.angle_gamma   90.00
#
_symmetry.space_group_name_H-M   'P 1'
#
loop_
_entity.id
_entity.type
_entity.pdbx_description
1 polymer ?
#
loop_
_entity_poly.entity_id
_entity_poly.type
_entity_poly.pdbx_seq_one_letter_code
_entity_poly.pdbx_strand_id
1 'polypeptide(L)'
;SSVDGVTVSEAVDATEATQRSITVKDPDPVVVPIAVDNTNELAKQKANEVCTLDPLPTAPRVAPDVNDGTWQSGIASAYSIETNDDGQGNFGVTDTASGVALTHSSITVAVPEDKSYLVGSICEICYNGKVVIATITDTGGFAKYGRALDLAPGVYKAFGATGYYDWGTRDVYYRFI
;
A
#
# COMPACT_ATOMS: atom_id res chain seq x y z
N SER A 1 6.81 -30.32 27.77
CA SER A 1 6.68 -29.67 27.53
C SER A 1 6.52 -28.96 26.96
N SER A 2 6.43 -27.99 26.57
CA SER A 2 6.15 -27.16 25.96
C SER A 2 6.69 -26.24 25.66
N VAL A 3 6.61 -25.63 25.21
CA VAL A 3 6.94 -24.58 24.96
C VAL A 3 5.93 -23.87 24.58
N ASP A 4 5.20 -23.51 25.20
CA ASP A 4 4.53 -22.83 25.03
C ASP A 4 4.81 -21.97 24.33
N GLY A 5 4.28 -21.61 23.97
CA GLY A 5 4.58 -21.01 23.16
C GLY A 5 5.47 -21.65 22.43
N VAL A 6 6.02 -22.01 22.58
CA VAL A 6 6.80 -22.63 22.00
C VAL A 6 7.49 -23.31 22.88
N THR A 7 7.34 -23.61 23.58
CA THR A 7 7.95 -24.18 24.35
C THR A 7 8.33 -25.27 23.89
N VAL A 8 8.80 -25.59 23.70
CA VAL A 8 9.12 -26.44 23.38
C VAL A 8 9.39 -27.26 24.02
N SER A 9 9.36 -27.72 24.47
CA SER A 9 9.33 -28.53 25.25
C SER A 9 9.58 -29.35 25.56
N GLU A 10 9.94 -29.55 25.80
CA GLU A 10 10.14 -30.11 26.46
C GLU A 10 10.29 -30.78 26.48
N ALA A 11 10.80 -31.16 26.18
CA ALA A 11 10.93 -31.68 26.50
C ALA A 11 11.59 -32.13 26.76
N VAL A 12 12.24 -31.90 26.96
CA VAL A 12 12.71 -32.14 27.51
C VAL A 12 12.97 -32.60 28.12
N ASP A 13 13.32 -32.88 28.36
CA ASP A 13 13.41 -33.18 29.20
C ASP A 13 13.25 -33.41 29.58
N ALA A 14 13.19 -33.28 29.50
CA ALA A 14 12.86 -33.16 30.05
C ALA A 14 12.97 -33.18 30.47
N THR A 15 13.34 -33.10 30.62
CA THR A 15 13.33 -32.74 31.17
C THR A 15 13.25 -32.25 31.29
N GLU A 16 13.29 -31.77 31.30
CA GLU A 16 13.15 -31.00 31.35
C GLU A 16 13.08 -30.57 30.84
N ALA A 17 13.13 -30.87 30.42
CA ALA A 17 12.88 -30.19 29.96
C ALA A 17 12.62 -29.75 29.89
N THR A 18 12.79 -29.78 30.37
CA THR A 18 12.37 -28.99 30.53
C THR A 18 11.80 -28.41 29.98
N GLN A 19 10.95 -28.43 30.04
CA GLN A 19 10.38 -27.70 29.42
C GLN A 19 10.54 -26.46 29.82
N ARG A 20 11.00 -26.00 29.28
CA ARG A 20 11.14 -24.73 29.57
C ARG A 20 10.33 -23.93 28.71
N SER A 21 9.68 -23.02 29.20
CA SER A 21 8.96 -22.07 28.48
C SER A 21 9.91 -21.01 28.05
N ILE A 22 10.09 -20.91 26.82
CA ILE A 22 10.74 -19.77 26.28
C ILE A 22 9.62 -18.86 25.84
N THR A 23 9.52 -17.77 26.50
CA THR A 23 8.64 -16.74 26.02
C THR A 23 9.38 -16.02 24.92
N VAL A 24 9.04 -16.35 23.71
CA VAL A 24 9.51 -15.60 22.58
C VAL A 24 8.53 -14.44 22.41
N LYS A 25 9.03 -13.27 22.62
CA LYS A 25 8.22 -12.10 22.33
C LYS A 25 7.96 -12.07 20.83
N ASP A 26 6.71 -11.93 20.48
CA ASP A 26 6.39 -11.70 19.09
C ASP A 26 7.14 -10.48 18.59
N PRO A 27 7.67 -10.53 17.40
CA PRO A 27 8.34 -9.36 16.86
C PRO A 27 7.35 -8.22 16.79
N ASP A 28 7.85 -7.04 17.07
CA ASP A 28 7.02 -5.85 16.91
C ASP A 28 6.48 -5.81 15.49
N PRO A 29 5.20 -5.51 15.34
CA PRO A 29 4.61 -5.49 14.02
C PRO A 29 5.39 -4.55 13.13
N VAL A 30 5.81 -5.07 12.03
CA VAL A 30 6.36 -4.22 11.00
C VAL A 30 5.20 -3.43 10.44
N VAL A 31 5.28 -2.16 10.60
CA VAL A 31 4.37 -1.30 9.90
C VAL A 31 4.78 -1.38 8.45
N VAL A 32 4.11 -2.22 7.77
CA VAL A 32 4.22 -2.25 6.34
C VAL A 32 3.16 -1.35 5.82
N PRO A 33 3.46 -0.16 5.72
CA PRO A 33 2.46 0.72 5.73
C PRO A 33 1.65 0.58 4.61
N ILE A 34 1.87 0.45 3.73
CA ILE A 34 1.01 1.02 2.84
C ILE A 34 0.85 0.17 1.67
N ALA A 35 1.41 -0.92 1.74
CA ALA A 35 1.25 -1.88 0.69
C ALA A 35 -0.05 -2.66 0.86
N VAL A 36 -0.81 -2.35 1.88
CA VAL A 36 -2.03 -3.09 2.17
C VAL A 36 -3.21 -2.33 1.64
N ASP A 37 -3.90 -2.94 0.73
CA ASP A 37 -5.20 -2.47 0.32
C ASP A 37 -6.22 -2.94 1.37
N ASN A 38 -6.79 -2.01 2.08
CA ASN A 38 -7.69 -2.29 3.19
C ASN A 38 -9.12 -2.59 2.75
N THR A 39 -9.33 -3.13 1.59
CA THR A 39 -10.68 -3.54 1.19
C THR A 39 -11.15 -4.78 1.89
N ASN A 40 -10.22 -5.58 2.37
CA ASN A 40 -10.50 -6.82 3.07
C ASN A 40 -10.60 -6.55 4.57
N GLU A 41 -11.61 -7.07 5.23
CA GLU A 41 -11.86 -6.79 6.65
C GLU A 41 -10.71 -7.26 7.55
N LEU A 42 -10.09 -8.39 7.22
CA LEU A 42 -8.96 -8.87 8.01
C LEU A 42 -7.76 -7.93 7.85
N ALA A 43 -7.53 -7.43 6.65
CA ALA A 43 -6.47 -6.47 6.41
C ALA A 43 -6.76 -5.16 7.13
N LYS A 44 -8.02 -4.74 7.18
CA LYS A 44 -8.42 -3.55 7.94
C LYS A 44 -8.16 -3.73 9.42
N GLN A 45 -8.50 -4.89 9.97
CA GLN A 45 -8.26 -5.16 11.38
C GLN A 45 -6.79 -5.07 11.69
N LYS A 46 -5.95 -5.69 10.87
CA LYS A 46 -4.51 -5.67 11.09
C LYS A 46 -3.93 -4.27 10.93
N ALA A 47 -4.41 -3.52 9.98
CA ALA A 47 -3.99 -2.14 9.81
C ALA A 47 -4.37 -1.29 11.04
N ASN A 48 -5.55 -1.53 11.58
CA ASN A 48 -5.99 -0.82 12.79
C ASN A 48 -5.15 -1.22 14.00
N GLU A 49 -4.83 -2.49 14.13
CA GLU A 49 -3.95 -2.94 15.21
C GLU A 49 -2.61 -2.23 15.14
N VAL A 50 -2.03 -2.19 13.96
CA VAL A 50 -0.75 -1.52 13.76
C VAL A 50 -0.86 -0.04 14.08
N CYS A 51 -1.95 0.60 13.67
CA CYS A 51 -2.14 2.03 13.92
C CYS A 51 -2.38 2.36 15.39
N THR A 52 -2.79 1.38 16.19
CA THR A 52 -2.98 1.60 17.64
C THR A 52 -1.72 1.37 18.45
N LEU A 53 -0.67 0.86 17.84
CA LEU A 53 0.59 0.65 18.54
C LEU A 53 1.36 1.95 18.64
N ASP A 54 2.12 2.07 19.71
CA ASP A 54 3.02 3.20 19.84
C ASP A 54 3.99 3.21 18.68
N PRO A 55 4.20 4.35 18.06
CA PRO A 55 5.13 4.41 16.95
C PRO A 55 6.53 4.04 17.43
N LEU A 56 7.18 3.23 16.65
CA LEU A 56 8.59 2.94 16.90
C LEU A 56 9.39 4.22 16.70
N PRO A 57 10.42 4.41 17.52
CA PRO A 57 11.33 5.52 17.29
C PRO A 57 11.92 5.34 15.89
N THR A 58 11.64 6.26 15.03
CA THR A 58 12.17 6.21 13.68
C THR A 58 13.21 7.28 13.49
N ALA A 59 14.25 6.94 12.78
CA ALA A 59 15.16 7.96 12.32
C ALA A 59 14.41 8.91 11.40
N PRO A 60 14.79 10.16 11.36
CA PRO A 60 14.19 11.10 10.43
C PRO A 60 14.32 10.53 9.02
N ARG A 61 13.23 10.55 8.30
CA ARG A 61 13.27 10.08 6.92
C ARG A 61 13.94 11.11 6.06
N VAL A 62 14.88 10.64 5.31
CA VAL A 62 15.51 11.47 4.29
C VAL A 62 14.72 11.26 3.01
N ALA A 63 14.38 12.33 2.34
CA ALA A 63 13.74 12.24 1.04
C ALA A 63 14.66 11.47 0.09
N PRO A 64 14.11 10.63 -0.77
CA PRO A 64 14.93 9.88 -1.72
C PRO A 64 15.59 10.82 -2.73
N ASP A 65 16.73 10.41 -3.22
CA ASP A 65 17.33 11.08 -4.37
C ASP A 65 16.62 10.58 -5.62
N VAL A 66 15.69 11.38 -6.10
CA VAL A 66 14.91 11.03 -7.30
C VAL A 66 15.74 11.10 -8.58
N ASN A 67 16.97 11.55 -8.49
CA ASN A 67 17.89 11.62 -9.63
C ASN A 67 18.93 10.50 -9.62
N ASP A 68 18.72 9.46 -8.85
CA ASP A 68 19.63 8.32 -8.76
C ASP A 68 19.56 7.39 -9.98
N GLY A 69 18.70 7.69 -10.94
CA GLY A 69 18.53 6.90 -12.16
C GLY A 69 17.47 5.81 -12.05
N THR A 70 16.87 5.60 -10.89
CA THR A 70 15.86 4.55 -10.70
C THR A 70 14.43 5.07 -10.78
N TRP A 71 14.25 6.38 -10.79
CA TRP A 71 12.93 7.00 -10.82
C TRP A 71 12.58 7.49 -12.21
N GLN A 72 11.31 7.40 -12.54
CA GLN A 72 10.73 8.02 -13.72
C GLN A 72 9.98 9.27 -13.29
N SER A 73 9.79 10.22 -14.19
CA SER A 73 8.93 11.36 -13.95
C SER A 73 7.69 11.25 -14.84
N GLY A 74 6.58 11.72 -14.33
CA GLY A 74 5.35 11.72 -15.11
C GLY A 74 4.23 12.43 -14.38
N ILE A 75 3.10 12.54 -15.04
CA ILE A 75 1.93 13.20 -14.51
C ILE A 75 1.02 12.15 -13.86
N ALA A 76 0.63 12.41 -12.64
CA ALA A 76 -0.35 11.59 -11.94
C ALA A 76 -1.66 12.36 -11.80
N SER A 77 -2.74 11.74 -12.19
CA SER A 77 -4.10 12.18 -11.92
C SER A 77 -4.65 11.45 -10.71
N ALA A 78 -5.89 11.65 -10.40
CA ALA A 78 -6.52 11.07 -9.23
C ALA A 78 -7.93 10.61 -9.57
N TYR A 79 -8.37 9.53 -8.95
CA TYR A 79 -9.73 9.04 -9.09
C TYR A 79 -10.26 8.55 -7.76
N SER A 80 -11.56 8.40 -7.69
CA SER A 80 -12.22 7.82 -6.54
C SER A 80 -13.45 7.05 -7.02
N ILE A 81 -14.23 6.52 -6.08
CA ILE A 81 -15.40 5.74 -6.45
C ILE A 81 -16.32 6.56 -7.37
N GLU A 82 -16.47 7.85 -7.10
CA GLU A 82 -17.39 8.71 -7.86
C GLU A 82 -17.04 8.82 -9.34
N THR A 83 -15.75 8.71 -9.65
CA THR A 83 -15.26 8.83 -11.03
C THR A 83 -14.87 7.49 -11.63
N ASN A 84 -14.90 6.42 -10.85
CA ASN A 84 -14.54 5.10 -11.32
C ASN A 84 -15.69 4.49 -12.12
N ASP A 85 -15.34 3.79 -13.18
CA ASP A 85 -16.34 3.10 -14.02
C ASP A 85 -15.95 1.64 -14.21
N ASP A 86 -16.90 0.85 -14.66
CA ASP A 86 -16.70 -0.59 -14.90
C ASP A 86 -16.34 -0.92 -16.36
N GLY A 87 -16.09 0.10 -17.16
CA GLY A 87 -15.81 -0.07 -18.58
C GLY A 87 -17.06 -0.35 -19.42
N GLN A 88 -18.24 -0.32 -18.81
CA GLN A 88 -19.51 -0.60 -19.49
C GLN A 88 -20.52 0.55 -19.36
N GLY A 89 -20.04 1.71 -18.97
CA GLY A 89 -20.86 2.90 -18.85
C GLY A 89 -21.46 3.14 -17.47
N ASN A 90 -21.15 2.31 -16.49
CA ASN A 90 -21.59 2.53 -15.12
C ASN A 90 -20.50 3.24 -14.34
N PHE A 91 -20.87 4.34 -13.69
CA PHE A 91 -19.96 5.13 -12.84
C PHE A 91 -20.32 4.94 -11.38
N GLY A 92 -19.43 5.34 -10.50
CA GLY A 92 -19.65 5.21 -9.07
C GLY A 92 -19.49 3.79 -8.56
N VAL A 93 -18.76 2.98 -9.27
CA VAL A 93 -18.55 1.57 -8.93
C VAL A 93 -17.20 1.37 -8.26
N THR A 94 -17.06 0.24 -7.59
CA THR A 94 -15.82 -0.10 -6.88
C THR A 94 -14.92 -1.06 -7.65
N ASP A 95 -15.30 -1.41 -8.88
CA ASP A 95 -14.58 -2.38 -9.68
C ASP A 95 -13.19 -1.91 -10.04
N THR A 96 -12.23 -2.82 -9.99
CA THR A 96 -10.87 -2.60 -10.47
C THR A 96 -10.42 -3.79 -11.31
N ALA A 97 -9.40 -3.60 -12.11
CA ALA A 97 -8.87 -4.66 -12.96
C ALA A 97 -8.38 -5.87 -12.17
N SER A 98 -7.91 -5.66 -10.96
CA SER A 98 -7.43 -6.74 -10.08
C SER A 98 -8.57 -7.51 -9.39
N GLY A 99 -9.77 -6.95 -9.39
CA GLY A 99 -10.89 -7.47 -8.61
C GLY A 99 -10.90 -6.98 -7.17
N VAL A 100 -9.89 -6.24 -6.74
CA VAL A 100 -9.87 -5.63 -5.41
C VAL A 100 -10.71 -4.36 -5.44
N ALA A 101 -11.71 -4.30 -4.59
CA ALA A 101 -12.64 -3.18 -4.60
C ALA A 101 -11.97 -1.86 -4.21
N LEU A 102 -12.28 -0.81 -4.95
CA LEU A 102 -11.84 0.54 -4.63
C LEU A 102 -12.60 1.07 -3.42
N THR A 103 -11.89 1.71 -2.52
CA THR A 103 -12.47 2.39 -1.35
C THR A 103 -11.93 3.81 -1.24
N HIS A 104 -12.53 4.59 -0.36
CA HIS A 104 -12.06 5.96 -0.10
C HIS A 104 -10.74 6.01 0.67
N SER A 105 -10.18 4.86 1.04
CA SER A 105 -8.89 4.75 1.71
C SER A 105 -7.90 3.85 0.98
N SER A 106 -8.23 3.41 -0.21
CA SER A 106 -7.34 2.54 -0.99
C SER A 106 -6.01 3.21 -1.28
N ILE A 107 -4.93 2.54 -0.91
CA ILE A 107 -3.57 3.00 -1.20
C ILE A 107 -3.08 2.26 -2.44
N THR A 108 -3.70 2.57 -3.53
CA THR A 108 -3.52 1.88 -4.80
C THR A 108 -3.43 2.88 -5.95
N VAL A 109 -2.99 2.40 -7.09
CA VAL A 109 -2.91 3.20 -8.30
C VAL A 109 -3.41 2.39 -9.49
N ALA A 110 -3.84 3.12 -10.49
CA ALA A 110 -4.07 2.57 -11.82
C ALA A 110 -2.89 2.93 -12.72
N VAL A 111 -2.58 2.04 -13.63
CA VAL A 111 -1.58 2.25 -14.69
C VAL A 111 -2.27 2.26 -16.05
N PRO A 112 -1.62 2.76 -17.08
CA PRO A 112 -2.16 2.67 -18.44
C PRO A 112 -2.43 1.23 -18.85
N GLU A 113 -3.39 1.04 -19.71
CA GLU A 113 -3.82 -0.31 -20.13
C GLU A 113 -2.71 -1.14 -20.75
N ASP A 114 -1.77 -0.51 -21.43
CA ASP A 114 -0.63 -1.21 -22.01
C ASP A 114 0.37 -1.71 -20.94
N LYS A 115 0.16 -1.33 -19.69
CA LYS A 115 0.95 -1.80 -18.57
C LYS A 115 0.14 -2.70 -17.63
N SER A 116 -0.92 -3.29 -18.11
CA SER A 116 -1.79 -4.18 -17.30
C SER A 116 -1.02 -5.36 -16.69
N TYR A 117 0.11 -5.73 -17.28
CA TYR A 117 0.99 -6.77 -16.72
C TYR A 117 1.56 -6.39 -15.35
N LEU A 118 1.49 -5.13 -14.96
CA LEU A 118 1.97 -4.66 -13.67
C LEU A 118 0.93 -4.80 -12.56
N VAL A 119 -0.31 -5.13 -12.86
CA VAL A 119 -1.36 -5.30 -11.84
C VAL A 119 -0.92 -6.37 -10.85
N GLY A 120 -0.97 -6.04 -9.57
CA GLY A 120 -0.47 -6.87 -8.48
C GLY A 120 0.93 -6.51 -8.01
N SER A 121 1.62 -5.65 -8.74
CA SER A 121 2.96 -5.18 -8.39
C SER A 121 2.89 -3.92 -7.53
N ILE A 122 4.04 -3.47 -7.09
CA ILE A 122 4.21 -2.32 -6.22
C ILE A 122 4.69 -1.12 -7.03
N CYS A 123 4.17 0.04 -6.71
CA CYS A 123 4.59 1.31 -7.25
C CYS A 123 4.99 2.23 -6.11
N GLU A 124 6.20 2.76 -6.15
CA GLU A 124 6.62 3.83 -5.26
C GLU A 124 6.40 5.16 -5.95
N ILE A 125 5.82 6.11 -5.22
CA ILE A 125 5.51 7.43 -5.77
C ILE A 125 6.11 8.47 -4.85
N CYS A 126 6.86 9.40 -5.41
CA CYS A 126 7.44 10.50 -4.66
C CYS A 126 6.85 11.82 -5.14
N TYR A 127 6.31 12.57 -4.21
CA TYR A 127 5.78 13.89 -4.46
C TYR A 127 6.17 14.79 -3.30
N ASN A 128 6.76 15.93 -3.64
CA ASN A 128 7.13 16.93 -2.64
C ASN A 128 7.98 16.33 -1.50
N GLY A 129 8.90 15.45 -1.85
CA GLY A 129 9.82 14.81 -0.89
C GLY A 129 9.21 13.69 -0.06
N LYS A 130 7.93 13.38 -0.26
CA LYS A 130 7.26 12.30 0.47
C LYS A 130 7.06 11.11 -0.45
N VAL A 131 7.28 9.92 0.07
CA VAL A 131 7.09 8.68 -0.68
C VAL A 131 5.86 7.94 -0.17
N VAL A 132 5.05 7.50 -1.10
CA VAL A 132 3.94 6.57 -0.84
C VAL A 132 4.21 5.29 -1.63
N ILE A 133 4.04 4.17 -0.96
CA ILE A 133 4.17 2.85 -1.58
C ILE A 133 2.77 2.32 -1.81
N ALA A 134 2.41 2.08 -3.04
CA ALA A 134 1.06 1.68 -3.41
C ALA A 134 1.06 0.37 -4.20
N THR A 135 -0.05 -0.34 -4.14
CA THR A 135 -0.28 -1.52 -4.97
C THR A 135 -0.92 -1.09 -6.29
N ILE A 136 -0.50 -1.68 -7.37
CA ILE A 136 -1.11 -1.47 -8.68
C ILE A 136 -2.30 -2.42 -8.78
N THR A 137 -3.50 -1.88 -8.77
CA THR A 137 -4.73 -2.69 -8.75
C THR A 137 -5.62 -2.47 -9.97
N ASP A 138 -5.33 -1.47 -10.76
CA ASP A 138 -6.26 -1.06 -11.79
C ASP A 138 -5.56 -0.59 -13.05
N THR A 139 -6.31 -0.47 -14.11
CA THR A 139 -5.84 0.06 -15.39
C THR A 139 -6.84 1.07 -15.93
N GLY A 140 -6.36 1.98 -16.77
CA GLY A 140 -7.20 2.96 -17.38
C GLY A 140 -6.66 3.48 -18.71
N GLY A 141 -7.53 4.04 -19.50
CA GLY A 141 -7.21 4.57 -20.83
C GLY A 141 -6.69 6.00 -20.82
N PHE A 142 -5.87 6.37 -19.85
CA PHE A 142 -5.47 7.76 -19.66
C PHE A 142 -4.10 8.10 -20.26
N ALA A 143 -3.38 7.13 -20.80
CA ALA A 143 -2.08 7.40 -21.42
C ALA A 143 -2.17 8.40 -22.57
N LYS A 144 -3.26 8.36 -23.30
CA LYS A 144 -3.50 9.29 -24.41
C LYS A 144 -3.60 10.75 -23.99
N TYR A 145 -3.77 10.98 -22.70
CA TYR A 145 -3.77 12.34 -22.12
C TYR A 145 -2.44 12.69 -21.47
N GLY A 146 -1.41 11.87 -21.68
CA GLY A 146 -0.08 12.14 -21.15
C GLY A 146 0.08 11.80 -19.68
N ARG A 147 -0.84 11.03 -19.09
CA ARG A 147 -0.78 10.68 -17.67
C ARG A 147 -0.14 9.33 -17.49
N ALA A 148 0.69 9.22 -16.47
CA ALA A 148 1.44 8.00 -16.18
C ALA A 148 0.76 7.14 -15.12
N LEU A 149 0.08 7.76 -14.17
CA LEU A 149 -0.59 7.09 -13.05
C LEU A 149 -1.92 7.78 -12.76
N ASP A 150 -2.83 7.02 -12.19
CA ASP A 150 -4.07 7.55 -11.64
C ASP A 150 -4.15 7.09 -10.17
N LEU A 151 -4.16 8.05 -9.26
CA LEU A 151 -4.00 7.77 -7.83
C LEU A 151 -5.34 7.56 -7.15
N ALA A 152 -5.47 6.47 -6.40
CA ALA A 152 -6.64 6.20 -5.58
C ALA A 152 -6.64 7.07 -4.32
N PRO A 153 -7.79 7.18 -3.63
CA PRO A 153 -7.94 8.13 -2.54
C PRO A 153 -6.91 8.06 -1.42
N GLY A 154 -6.50 6.88 -1.02
CA GLY A 154 -5.50 6.74 0.04
C GLY A 154 -4.15 7.31 -0.34
N VAL A 155 -3.82 7.32 -1.63
CA VAL A 155 -2.54 7.85 -2.10
C VAL A 155 -2.55 9.37 -2.11
N TYR A 156 -3.51 9.97 -2.79
CA TYR A 156 -3.49 11.44 -2.85
C TYR A 156 -3.76 12.08 -1.50
N LYS A 157 -4.53 11.43 -0.63
CA LYS A 157 -4.72 11.91 0.74
C LYS A 157 -3.42 11.81 1.54
N ALA A 158 -2.65 10.77 1.34
CA ALA A 158 -1.35 10.64 1.99
C ALA A 158 -0.39 11.76 1.56
N PHE A 159 -0.54 12.28 0.36
CA PHE A 159 0.20 13.45 -0.09
C PHE A 159 -0.40 14.77 0.36
N GLY A 160 -1.50 14.75 1.08
CA GLY A 160 -2.11 15.94 1.66
C GLY A 160 -3.26 16.53 0.87
N ALA A 161 -3.69 15.89 -0.22
CA ALA A 161 -4.84 16.37 -0.97
C ALA A 161 -6.14 15.95 -0.28
N THR A 162 -7.15 16.81 -0.33
CA THR A 162 -8.43 16.56 0.34
C THR A 162 -9.39 15.72 -0.51
N GLY A 163 -9.14 15.64 -1.80
CA GLY A 163 -9.97 14.89 -2.73
C GLY A 163 -9.33 14.88 -4.11
N TYR A 164 -9.96 14.17 -5.05
CA TYR A 164 -9.41 14.06 -6.39
C TYR A 164 -9.39 15.39 -7.14
N TYR A 165 -10.33 16.28 -6.85
CA TYR A 165 -10.33 17.63 -7.42
C TYR A 165 -9.17 18.46 -6.91
N ASP A 166 -8.91 18.35 -5.61
CA ASP A 166 -7.80 19.08 -5.00
C ASP A 166 -6.45 18.58 -5.55
N TRP A 167 -6.33 17.28 -5.74
CA TRP A 167 -5.13 16.74 -6.37
C TRP A 167 -5.01 17.21 -7.81
N GLY A 168 -6.04 17.09 -8.59
CA GLY A 168 -6.01 17.42 -10.01
C GLY A 168 -5.03 16.53 -10.76
N THR A 169 -4.04 17.17 -11.37
CA THR A 169 -2.92 16.49 -12.01
C THR A 169 -1.63 17.15 -11.55
N ARG A 170 -0.66 16.36 -11.16
CA ARG A 170 0.62 16.85 -10.64
C ARG A 170 1.77 16.02 -11.17
N ASP A 171 2.91 16.66 -11.29
CA ASP A 171 4.14 15.95 -11.63
C ASP A 171 4.59 15.15 -10.42
N VAL A 172 4.92 13.90 -10.64
CA VAL A 172 5.43 13.01 -9.61
C VAL A 172 6.65 12.27 -10.15
N TYR A 173 7.44 11.73 -9.23
CA TYR A 173 8.41 10.70 -9.57
C TYR A 173 7.83 9.36 -9.12
N TYR A 174 8.08 8.33 -9.88
CA TYR A 174 7.58 7.01 -9.56
C TYR A 174 8.51 5.93 -10.08
N ARG A 175 8.36 4.74 -9.53
CA ARG A 175 9.03 3.55 -10.04
C ARG A 175 8.25 2.31 -9.67
N PHE A 176 8.34 1.32 -10.54
CA PHE A 176 7.74 0.02 -10.32
C PHE A 176 8.78 -0.91 -9.72
N ILE A 177 8.35 -1.70 -8.74
CA ILE A 177 9.24 -2.63 -8.05
C ILE A 177 8.86 -4.06 -8.36
#